data_c75947bad135f6e08717a984e0048d54
#
_entry.id   c75947bad135f6e08717a984e0048d54
#
_cell.length_a   1.000
_cell.length_b   1.000
_cell.length_c   1.000
_cell.angle_alpha   90.00
_cell.angle_beta   90.00
_cell.angle_gamma   90.00
#
_symmetry.space_group_name_H-M   'P 1'
#
loop_
_entity.id
_entity.type
_entity.pdbx_description
1 polymer ?
#
loop_
_entity_poly.entity_id
_entity_poly.type
_entity_poly.pdbx_seq_one_letter_code
_entity_poly.pdbx_strand_id
1 'polypeptide(L)'
;MRYLSLQDEAGSDGREGAGSAREPAPPRRRRRLGWLPLAFDRSAVLVVGFVAGLGVGLSFEFHRAAPLPAAPMSTAPSVAPAAAAPAPVRDDVASAAAIARVHQSGKVRIGVFGDSFGVGVWEALDHQLPRESGYDVLRFAKEATGFTQYHRLNLETRAHEQLAADPVDVAVICFGANDAVPFYAEGHEQALLSDGWKRVVGERIDRFVAVARSTGASVYWLGLPAMRDPGLDASIQAMNAFYAEHMRALGVPFLETRSRSVDEQGRYAAYLPDDKTGARKLVRTNDGLHMLGVGYQRITAPLAGRIEALAQKMRRDGATEAAAK
;
A
#
# COMPACT_ATOMS: atom_id res chain seq x y z
N MET A 1 43.11 33.57 26.00
CA MET A 1 43.57 34.98 25.92
C MET A 1 42.37 35.82 25.51
N ARG A 2 41.87 36.51 26.49
CA ARG A 2 41.52 37.97 26.59
C ARG A 2 40.33 38.38 25.68
N TYR A 3 39.11 38.65 26.28
CA TYR A 3 38.64 39.80 27.08
C TYR A 3 38.53 41.10 26.24
N LEU A 4 37.37 41.74 26.15
CA LEU A 4 36.75 42.86 26.87
C LEU A 4 35.65 43.42 25.96
N SER A 5 34.36 43.61 26.28
CA SER A 5 33.66 44.45 27.25
C SER A 5 33.86 45.97 27.04
N LEU A 6 32.72 46.69 26.99
CA LEU A 6 32.36 47.99 27.58
C LEU A 6 31.13 48.52 26.81
N GLN A 7 29.95 48.69 27.38
CA GLN A 7 29.44 49.67 28.35
C GLN A 7 29.40 51.11 27.87
N ASP A 8 28.18 51.63 27.98
CA ASP A 8 27.61 52.88 28.52
C ASP A 8 27.62 54.08 27.57
N GLU A 9 26.68 55.02 27.60
CA GLU A 9 25.85 55.71 28.59
C GLU A 9 24.74 56.47 27.86
N ALA A 10 23.54 56.57 28.33
CA ALA A 10 22.85 57.57 29.09
C ALA A 10 22.82 59.02 28.56
N GLY A 11 21.65 59.64 28.52
CA GLY A 11 21.43 61.06 28.31
C GLY A 11 19.96 61.45 28.16
N SER A 12 19.40 61.86 29.26
CA SER A 12 18.17 62.53 29.63
C SER A 12 17.91 63.86 28.90
N ASP A 13 16.61 64.17 28.79
CA ASP A 13 15.86 65.38 29.18
C ASP A 13 14.62 65.53 28.28
N GLY A 14 13.42 65.60 28.70
CA GLY A 14 12.76 66.48 29.60
C GLY A 14 12.03 67.59 28.85
N ARG A 15 10.69 67.53 28.75
CA ARG A 15 9.80 68.69 28.98
C ARG A 15 8.32 68.35 28.86
N GLU A 16 7.63 68.79 29.85
CA GLU A 16 6.21 68.84 30.07
C GLU A 16 5.43 69.58 28.96
N GLY A 17 4.21 69.14 28.73
CA GLY A 17 3.19 69.81 27.96
C GLY A 17 1.80 69.27 28.29
N ALA A 18 1.12 69.93 29.22
CA ALA A 18 -0.27 69.69 29.61
C ALA A 18 -1.23 69.96 28.46
N GLY A 19 -2.23 69.12 28.31
CA GLY A 19 -3.29 69.39 27.36
C GLY A 19 -4.44 68.41 27.35
N SER A 20 -5.45 68.66 28.20
CA SER A 20 -6.88 68.42 27.96
C SER A 20 -7.36 66.97 27.74
N ALA A 21 -7.97 66.47 28.81
CA ALA A 21 -8.86 65.31 28.80
C ALA A 21 -10.04 65.51 27.84
N ARG A 22 -10.22 64.62 26.88
CA ARG A 22 -11.50 64.36 26.20
C ARG A 22 -11.92 62.95 26.56
N GLU A 23 -13.09 62.89 27.20
CA GLU A 23 -13.88 61.71 27.54
C GLU A 23 -14.11 60.84 26.32
N PRO A 24 -13.89 59.49 26.36
CA PRO A 24 -14.24 58.63 25.25
C PRO A 24 -15.74 58.31 25.23
N ALA A 25 -16.34 58.53 24.08
CA ALA A 25 -17.73 58.17 23.79
C ALA A 25 -18.00 56.65 23.95
N PRO A 26 -19.23 56.21 24.37
CA PRO A 26 -19.53 54.82 24.61
C PRO A 26 -19.56 54.01 23.30
N PRO A 27 -19.14 52.72 23.32
CA PRO A 27 -19.08 51.90 22.14
C PRO A 27 -20.47 51.58 21.61
N ARG A 28 -20.71 51.86 20.32
CA ARG A 28 -21.91 51.46 19.60
C ARG A 28 -22.03 49.93 19.62
N ARG A 29 -23.05 49.39 20.25
CA ARG A 29 -23.48 48.00 20.19
C ARG A 29 -23.74 47.62 18.73
N ARG A 30 -22.77 46.89 18.11
CA ARG A 30 -23.04 46.10 16.89
C ARG A 30 -23.98 44.97 17.28
N ARG A 31 -25.20 44.99 16.74
CA ARG A 31 -26.09 43.82 16.74
C ARG A 31 -25.36 42.68 16.05
N ARG A 32 -24.90 41.70 16.83
CA ARG A 32 -24.48 40.38 16.30
C ARG A 32 -25.77 39.72 15.82
N LEU A 33 -25.88 39.58 14.49
CA LEU A 33 -26.80 38.62 13.86
C LEU A 33 -26.39 37.25 14.38
N GLY A 34 -27.28 36.64 15.18
CA GLY A 34 -27.03 35.32 15.73
C GLY A 34 -26.97 34.30 14.60
N TRP A 35 -25.81 33.69 14.44
CA TRP A 35 -25.71 32.43 13.75
C TRP A 35 -26.34 31.37 14.65
N LEU A 36 -27.51 30.91 14.28
CA LEU A 36 -28.09 29.67 14.76
C LEU A 36 -27.21 28.54 14.24
N PRO A 37 -26.60 27.72 15.09
CA PRO A 37 -25.99 26.47 14.61
C PRO A 37 -27.15 25.58 14.15
N LEU A 38 -27.21 25.28 12.84
CA LEU A 38 -27.98 24.17 12.32
C LEU A 38 -27.35 22.90 12.92
N ALA A 39 -27.93 22.48 14.06
CA ALA A 39 -27.71 21.11 14.53
C ALA A 39 -28.41 20.19 13.51
N PHE A 40 -27.64 19.66 12.58
CA PHE A 40 -28.08 18.52 11.76
C PHE A 40 -28.29 17.35 12.71
N ASP A 41 -29.54 17.07 12.98
CA ASP A 41 -29.97 15.93 13.76
C ASP A 41 -29.57 14.66 13.01
N ARG A 42 -28.61 13.92 13.58
CA ARG A 42 -28.12 12.66 13.02
C ARG A 42 -29.23 11.61 12.87
N SER A 43 -30.37 11.80 13.53
CA SER A 43 -31.52 10.94 13.40
C SER A 43 -32.23 11.03 12.04
N ALA A 44 -32.16 12.19 11.35
CA ALA A 44 -32.75 12.35 10.03
C ALA A 44 -32.04 11.55 8.93
N VAL A 45 -30.72 11.38 9.05
CA VAL A 45 -29.92 10.60 8.07
C VAL A 45 -30.20 9.10 8.20
N LEU A 46 -30.44 8.60 9.43
CA LEU A 46 -30.79 7.20 9.66
C LEU A 46 -32.19 6.84 9.13
N VAL A 47 -33.16 7.74 9.23
CA VAL A 47 -34.53 7.48 8.73
C VAL A 47 -34.56 7.46 7.20
N VAL A 48 -33.83 8.34 6.51
CA VAL A 48 -33.75 8.35 5.05
C VAL A 48 -33.02 7.11 4.52
N GLY A 49 -31.95 6.67 5.20
CA GLY A 49 -31.23 5.45 4.86
C GLY A 49 -32.07 4.18 5.05
N PHE A 50 -32.90 4.14 6.12
CA PHE A 50 -33.75 2.99 6.40
C PHE A 50 -34.92 2.87 5.41
N VAL A 51 -35.56 3.98 5.02
CA VAL A 51 -36.64 3.99 4.03
C VAL A 51 -36.14 3.64 2.62
N ALA A 52 -34.95 4.11 2.23
CA ALA A 52 -34.32 3.73 0.97
C ALA A 52 -33.91 2.26 0.94
N GLY A 53 -33.40 1.71 2.05
CA GLY A 53 -33.05 0.30 2.18
C GLY A 53 -34.25 -0.65 2.11
N LEU A 54 -35.39 -0.27 2.71
CA LEU A 54 -36.63 -1.05 2.64
C LEU A 54 -37.24 -1.04 1.23
N GLY A 55 -37.14 0.09 0.51
CA GLY A 55 -37.64 0.20 -0.87
C GLY A 55 -36.91 -0.70 -1.84
N VAL A 56 -35.61 -0.92 -1.67
CA VAL A 56 -34.79 -1.82 -2.49
C VAL A 56 -35.00 -3.28 -2.11
N GLY A 57 -35.18 -3.59 -0.81
CA GLY A 57 -35.38 -4.97 -0.33
C GLY A 57 -36.69 -5.60 -0.78
N LEU A 58 -37.78 -4.82 -0.92
CA LEU A 58 -39.09 -5.31 -1.32
C LEU A 58 -39.27 -5.52 -2.82
N SER A 59 -38.34 -5.03 -3.65
CA SER A 59 -38.39 -5.18 -5.12
C SER A 59 -37.79 -6.49 -5.62
N PHE A 60 -37.14 -7.29 -4.78
CA PHE A 60 -36.46 -8.53 -5.18
C PHE A 60 -37.30 -9.83 -5.03
N GLU A 61 -38.50 -9.76 -4.47
CA GLU A 61 -39.27 -11.01 -4.21
C GLU A 61 -40.26 -11.45 -5.30
N PHE A 62 -40.39 -10.79 -6.44
CA PHE A 62 -41.46 -11.08 -7.41
C PHE A 62 -41.00 -11.57 -8.80
N HIS A 63 -39.86 -12.18 -8.95
CA HIS A 63 -39.54 -12.92 -10.20
C HIS A 63 -39.08 -14.35 -9.94
N ARG A 64 -40.06 -15.23 -9.60
CA ARG A 64 -39.87 -16.66 -9.78
C ARG A 64 -40.04 -16.97 -11.25
N ALA A 65 -38.94 -17.16 -11.95
CA ALA A 65 -38.96 -17.69 -13.31
C ALA A 65 -39.40 -19.17 -13.30
N ALA A 66 -40.32 -19.53 -14.20
CA ALA A 66 -40.74 -20.89 -14.44
C ALA A 66 -39.57 -21.74 -14.99
N PRO A 67 -39.51 -23.04 -14.70
CA PRO A 67 -38.45 -23.91 -15.22
C PRO A 67 -38.59 -24.10 -16.73
N LEU A 68 -37.51 -23.85 -17.46
CA LEU A 68 -37.37 -24.15 -18.88
C LEU A 68 -37.16 -25.65 -19.08
N PRO A 69 -37.72 -26.25 -20.16
CA PRO A 69 -37.52 -27.66 -20.46
C PRO A 69 -36.07 -27.97 -20.84
N ALA A 70 -35.55 -29.07 -20.32
CA ALA A 70 -34.20 -29.56 -20.54
C ALA A 70 -33.97 -29.91 -22.02
N ALA A 71 -32.98 -29.29 -22.64
CA ALA A 71 -32.45 -29.67 -23.94
C ALA A 71 -31.52 -30.90 -23.81
N PRO A 72 -31.48 -31.81 -24.79
CA PRO A 72 -30.66 -33.01 -24.69
C PRO A 72 -29.17 -32.68 -24.69
N MET A 73 -28.45 -33.23 -23.70
CA MET A 73 -27.02 -33.15 -23.57
C MET A 73 -26.34 -33.92 -24.70
N SER A 74 -25.64 -33.19 -25.58
CA SER A 74 -24.66 -33.77 -26.51
C SER A 74 -23.32 -33.95 -25.76
N THR A 75 -22.99 -35.19 -25.47
CA THR A 75 -21.72 -35.59 -24.88
C THR A 75 -20.67 -35.73 -25.98
N ALA A 76 -19.91 -34.65 -26.23
CA ALA A 76 -18.61 -34.76 -26.87
C ALA A 76 -17.52 -34.35 -25.85
N PRO A 77 -16.51 -35.17 -25.60
CA PRO A 77 -15.44 -34.78 -24.69
C PRO A 77 -14.57 -33.75 -25.39
N SER A 78 -14.74 -32.48 -25.00
CA SER A 78 -13.77 -31.43 -25.31
C SER A 78 -12.55 -31.65 -24.41
N VAL A 79 -11.50 -32.23 -24.98
CA VAL A 79 -10.16 -32.24 -24.33
C VAL A 79 -9.65 -30.80 -24.36
N ALA A 80 -9.88 -30.08 -23.27
CA ALA A 80 -9.17 -28.82 -23.05
C ALA A 80 -7.66 -29.14 -23.00
N PRO A 81 -6.80 -28.33 -23.67
CA PRO A 81 -5.36 -28.51 -23.54
C PRO A 81 -4.98 -28.43 -22.06
N ALA A 82 -4.30 -29.43 -21.56
CA ALA A 82 -3.80 -29.48 -20.19
C ALA A 82 -3.00 -28.20 -19.94
N ALA A 83 -3.46 -27.38 -19.01
CA ALA A 83 -2.73 -26.19 -18.59
C ALA A 83 -1.32 -26.64 -18.17
N ALA A 84 -0.31 -26.08 -18.80
CA ALA A 84 1.08 -26.34 -18.45
C ALA A 84 1.24 -26.15 -16.93
N ALA A 85 1.90 -27.10 -16.25
CA ALA A 85 2.16 -26.98 -14.84
C ALA A 85 2.89 -25.64 -14.59
N PRO A 86 2.48 -24.86 -13.56
CA PRO A 86 3.12 -23.58 -13.28
C PRO A 86 4.61 -23.79 -13.06
N ALA A 87 5.42 -22.91 -13.66
CA ALA A 87 6.85 -22.94 -13.48
C ALA A 87 7.19 -22.83 -11.98
N PRO A 88 8.21 -23.56 -11.48
CA PRO A 88 8.60 -23.46 -10.08
C PRO A 88 8.98 -22.01 -9.76
N VAL A 89 8.38 -21.46 -8.70
CA VAL A 89 8.73 -20.12 -8.18
C VAL A 89 10.20 -20.19 -7.72
N ARG A 90 11.08 -19.42 -8.36
CA ARG A 90 12.50 -19.35 -8.02
C ARG A 90 12.84 -17.99 -7.44
N ASP A 91 13.03 -17.93 -6.13
CA ASP A 91 13.41 -16.73 -5.39
C ASP A 91 14.87 -16.29 -5.62
N ASP A 92 15.71 -17.19 -6.18
CA ASP A 92 17.16 -17.09 -6.16
C ASP A 92 17.79 -16.77 -7.51
N VAL A 93 16.99 -16.43 -8.51
CA VAL A 93 17.49 -16.17 -9.87
C VAL A 93 17.54 -14.68 -10.15
N ALA A 94 18.74 -14.11 -10.12
CA ALA A 94 18.99 -12.77 -10.62
C ALA A 94 19.26 -12.80 -12.12
N SER A 95 18.82 -11.79 -12.86
CA SER A 95 19.16 -11.64 -14.27
C SER A 95 20.62 -11.21 -14.46
N ALA A 96 21.22 -11.54 -15.61
CA ALA A 96 22.54 -11.06 -15.94
C ALA A 96 22.65 -9.52 -15.92
N ALA A 97 21.57 -8.82 -16.32
CA ALA A 97 21.51 -7.36 -16.27
C ALA A 97 21.57 -6.82 -14.84
N ALA A 98 20.84 -7.42 -13.90
CA ALA A 98 20.88 -7.03 -12.49
C ALA A 98 22.26 -7.32 -11.88
N ILE A 99 22.83 -8.49 -12.14
CA ILE A 99 24.19 -8.87 -11.69
C ILE A 99 25.23 -7.85 -12.18
N ALA A 100 25.19 -7.49 -13.47
CA ALA A 100 26.11 -6.51 -14.04
C ALA A 100 25.97 -5.12 -13.39
N ARG A 101 24.73 -4.63 -13.15
CA ARG A 101 24.52 -3.34 -12.46
C ARG A 101 25.03 -3.36 -11.04
N VAL A 102 24.75 -4.42 -10.28
CA VAL A 102 25.22 -4.59 -8.89
C VAL A 102 26.74 -4.63 -8.84
N HIS A 103 27.38 -5.35 -9.76
CA HIS A 103 28.85 -5.41 -9.85
C HIS A 103 29.44 -4.03 -10.18
N GLN A 104 28.85 -3.30 -11.12
CA GLN A 104 29.33 -1.97 -11.53
C GLN A 104 29.15 -0.90 -10.45
N SER A 105 28.01 -0.92 -9.75
CA SER A 105 27.66 0.13 -8.78
C SER A 105 28.07 -0.18 -7.34
N GLY A 106 28.32 -1.46 -7.01
CA GLY A 106 28.49 -1.98 -5.66
C GLY A 106 27.18 -1.97 -4.83
N LYS A 107 26.05 -1.57 -5.42
CA LYS A 107 24.77 -1.41 -4.73
C LYS A 107 23.68 -2.28 -5.34
N VAL A 108 22.79 -2.79 -4.50
CA VAL A 108 21.54 -3.41 -4.90
C VAL A 108 20.42 -2.41 -4.77
N ARG A 109 19.74 -2.09 -5.87
CA ARG A 109 18.64 -1.13 -5.93
C ARG A 109 17.31 -1.85 -5.82
N ILE A 110 16.48 -1.46 -4.84
CA ILE A 110 15.20 -2.07 -4.53
C ILE A 110 14.10 -1.04 -4.74
N GLY A 111 13.24 -1.23 -5.75
CA GLY A 111 12.06 -0.39 -5.97
C GLY A 111 10.85 -0.94 -5.23
N VAL A 112 10.24 -0.14 -4.35
CA VAL A 112 9.02 -0.53 -3.63
C VAL A 112 7.82 0.17 -4.24
N PHE A 113 6.94 -0.61 -4.87
CA PHE A 113 5.69 -0.18 -5.48
C PHE A 113 4.52 -0.50 -4.56
N GLY A 114 3.50 0.33 -4.58
CA GLY A 114 2.31 0.08 -3.77
C GLY A 114 1.49 1.34 -3.52
N ASP A 115 0.50 1.17 -2.68
CA ASP A 115 -0.31 2.23 -2.11
C ASP A 115 0.27 2.72 -0.76
N SER A 116 -0.56 3.12 0.20
CA SER A 116 -0.10 3.50 1.55
C SER A 116 0.59 2.35 2.29
N PHE A 117 0.21 1.08 2.03
CA PHE A 117 0.95 -0.07 2.55
C PHE A 117 2.33 -0.18 1.93
N GLY A 118 2.45 0.05 0.62
CA GLY A 118 3.74 0.11 -0.06
C GLY A 118 4.67 1.18 0.51
N VAL A 119 4.13 2.32 0.95
CA VAL A 119 4.93 3.35 1.64
C VAL A 119 5.50 2.83 2.95
N GLY A 120 4.68 2.19 3.80
CA GLY A 120 5.15 1.61 5.05
C GLY A 120 6.15 0.45 4.83
N VAL A 121 5.96 -0.35 3.78
CA VAL A 121 6.91 -1.39 3.37
C VAL A 121 8.24 -0.78 2.93
N TRP A 122 8.20 0.33 2.17
CA TRP A 122 9.41 1.06 1.78
C TRP A 122 10.19 1.56 3.00
N GLU A 123 9.55 2.24 3.94
CA GLU A 123 10.19 2.73 5.16
C GLU A 123 10.83 1.59 5.97
N ALA A 124 10.12 0.46 6.09
CA ALA A 124 10.62 -0.69 6.81
C ALA A 124 11.84 -1.34 6.13
N LEU A 125 11.81 -1.48 4.82
CA LEU A 125 12.93 -2.05 4.06
C LEU A 125 14.13 -1.10 4.01
N ASP A 126 13.94 0.20 3.90
CA ASP A 126 15.03 1.20 3.95
C ASP A 126 15.76 1.15 5.31
N HIS A 127 15.01 0.90 6.41
CA HIS A 127 15.59 0.71 7.73
C HIS A 127 16.30 -0.65 7.88
N GLN A 128 15.78 -1.73 7.28
CA GLN A 128 16.32 -3.09 7.39
C GLN A 128 17.49 -3.36 6.45
N LEU A 129 17.54 -2.65 5.32
CA LEU A 129 18.53 -2.77 4.25
C LEU A 129 19.26 -1.43 4.08
N PRO A 130 20.16 -1.07 5.01
CA PRO A 130 20.70 0.27 5.06
C PRO A 130 21.72 0.53 3.94
N ARG A 131 21.85 1.80 3.54
CA ARG A 131 22.70 2.24 2.43
C ARG A 131 24.18 1.93 2.63
N GLU A 132 24.66 1.98 3.86
CA GLU A 132 26.05 1.64 4.23
C GLU A 132 26.37 0.16 4.01
N SER A 133 25.35 -0.72 3.97
CA SER A 133 25.48 -2.14 3.61
C SER A 133 25.35 -2.40 2.10
N GLY A 134 25.32 -1.34 1.28
CA GLY A 134 25.26 -1.44 -0.17
C GLY A 134 23.84 -1.70 -0.72
N TYR A 135 22.82 -1.18 -0.05
CA TYR A 135 21.45 -1.18 -0.56
C TYR A 135 21.00 0.24 -0.89
N ASP A 136 20.06 0.37 -1.82
CA ASP A 136 19.39 1.62 -2.17
C ASP A 136 17.90 1.35 -2.37
N VAL A 137 17.09 1.66 -1.35
CA VAL A 137 15.66 1.36 -1.33
C VAL A 137 14.88 2.58 -1.83
N LEU A 138 14.27 2.45 -3.01
CA LEU A 138 13.60 3.53 -3.72
C LEU A 138 12.09 3.49 -3.47
N ARG A 139 11.52 4.65 -3.10
CA ARG A 139 10.08 4.81 -2.92
C ARG A 139 9.39 5.05 -4.27
N PHE A 140 8.80 4.02 -4.84
CA PHE A 140 7.91 4.13 -5.99
C PHE A 140 6.43 4.07 -5.60
N ALA A 141 6.14 3.67 -4.36
CA ALA A 141 4.81 3.64 -3.79
C ALA A 141 4.16 5.04 -3.71
N LYS A 142 2.84 5.09 -3.89
CA LYS A 142 2.02 6.29 -3.81
C LYS A 142 0.69 5.99 -3.13
N GLU A 143 0.37 6.73 -2.08
CA GLU A 143 -0.86 6.60 -1.32
C GLU A 143 -2.10 6.79 -2.22
N ALA A 144 -3.24 6.23 -1.82
CA ALA A 144 -4.52 6.33 -2.50
C ALA A 144 -4.51 5.88 -3.97
N THR A 145 -3.65 4.90 -4.31
CA THR A 145 -3.60 4.24 -5.62
C THR A 145 -4.00 2.77 -5.50
N GLY A 146 -4.29 2.13 -6.63
CA GLY A 146 -4.67 0.73 -6.70
C GLY A 146 -5.03 0.32 -8.12
N PHE A 147 -5.15 -0.98 -8.35
CA PHE A 147 -5.51 -1.53 -9.66
C PHE A 147 -6.97 -1.21 -10.05
N THR A 148 -7.86 -0.96 -9.09
CA THR A 148 -9.23 -0.48 -9.34
C THR A 148 -9.30 1.03 -9.63
N GLN A 149 -8.23 1.78 -9.36
CA GLN A 149 -8.17 3.25 -9.40
C GLN A 149 -7.55 3.81 -10.71
N TYR A 150 -7.53 3.04 -11.79
CA TYR A 150 -6.87 3.42 -13.06
C TYR A 150 -7.43 4.69 -13.71
N HIS A 151 -8.66 5.07 -13.39
CA HIS A 151 -9.23 6.36 -13.80
C HIS A 151 -8.49 7.57 -13.20
N ARG A 152 -7.77 7.38 -12.07
CA ARG A 152 -6.98 8.42 -11.41
C ARG A 152 -5.50 8.35 -11.79
N LEU A 153 -4.96 7.15 -11.93
CA LEU A 153 -3.55 6.92 -12.22
C LEU A 153 -3.37 5.56 -12.90
N ASN A 154 -2.76 5.57 -14.08
CA ASN A 154 -2.29 4.34 -14.70
C ASN A 154 -0.98 3.91 -14.03
N LEU A 155 -1.04 2.79 -13.30
CA LEU A 155 0.11 2.29 -12.53
C LEU A 155 1.23 1.77 -13.43
N GLU A 156 0.91 1.20 -14.59
CA GLU A 156 1.89 0.68 -15.55
C GLU A 156 2.73 1.81 -16.14
N THR A 157 2.06 2.88 -16.64
CA THR A 157 2.74 4.06 -17.18
C THR A 157 3.67 4.68 -16.13
N ARG A 158 3.16 4.84 -14.90
CA ARG A 158 3.96 5.38 -13.81
C ARG A 158 5.16 4.51 -13.47
N ALA A 159 4.98 3.19 -13.38
CA ALA A 159 6.06 2.26 -13.09
C ALA A 159 7.13 2.27 -14.20
N HIS A 160 6.70 2.36 -15.46
CA HIS A 160 7.60 2.48 -16.59
C HIS A 160 8.46 3.75 -16.51
N GLU A 161 7.85 4.91 -16.22
CA GLU A 161 8.56 6.19 -16.04
C GLU A 161 9.57 6.11 -14.88
N GLN A 162 9.17 5.53 -13.75
CA GLN A 162 10.03 5.37 -12.58
C GLN A 162 11.23 4.46 -12.87
N LEU A 163 10.99 3.32 -13.54
CA LEU A 163 12.05 2.38 -13.89
C LEU A 163 12.96 2.86 -15.02
N ALA A 164 12.46 3.72 -15.91
CA ALA A 164 13.28 4.36 -16.93
C ALA A 164 14.26 5.38 -16.31
N ALA A 165 13.81 6.11 -15.28
CA ALA A 165 14.66 7.05 -14.54
C ALA A 165 15.62 6.32 -13.58
N ASP A 166 15.10 5.32 -12.88
CA ASP A 166 15.80 4.62 -11.81
C ASP A 166 15.62 3.09 -11.94
N PRO A 167 16.40 2.41 -12.79
CA PRO A 167 16.35 0.97 -12.93
C PRO A 167 16.66 0.26 -11.60
N VAL A 168 15.93 -0.81 -11.29
CA VAL A 168 16.09 -1.58 -10.05
C VAL A 168 16.50 -3.03 -10.30
N ASP A 169 17.08 -3.67 -9.29
CA ASP A 169 17.52 -5.06 -9.30
C ASP A 169 16.50 -5.96 -8.61
N VAL A 170 15.72 -5.37 -7.70
CA VAL A 170 14.61 -6.01 -7.01
C VAL A 170 13.40 -5.08 -7.05
N ALA A 171 12.23 -5.61 -7.41
CA ALA A 171 10.95 -4.92 -7.34
C ALA A 171 10.07 -5.58 -6.27
N VAL A 172 9.64 -4.82 -5.28
CA VAL A 172 8.70 -5.23 -4.23
C VAL A 172 7.35 -4.58 -4.49
N ILE A 173 6.29 -5.37 -4.55
CA ILE A 173 4.94 -4.91 -4.86
C ILE A 173 4.03 -5.18 -3.66
N CYS A 174 3.33 -4.15 -3.15
CA CYS A 174 2.37 -4.25 -2.06
C CYS A 174 1.17 -3.32 -2.31
N PHE A 175 0.12 -3.86 -2.94
CA PHE A 175 -1.16 -3.21 -3.20
C PHE A 175 -2.31 -3.99 -2.60
N GLY A 176 -3.47 -3.34 -2.45
CA GLY A 176 -4.73 -4.04 -2.33
C GLY A 176 -5.74 -3.44 -1.36
N ALA A 177 -5.34 -2.68 -0.33
CA ALA A 177 -6.32 -2.12 0.61
C ALA A 177 -7.31 -1.18 -0.09
N ASN A 178 -6.85 -0.38 -1.06
CA ASN A 178 -7.69 0.50 -1.87
C ASN A 178 -8.47 -0.26 -2.96
N ASP A 179 -8.11 -1.51 -3.22
CA ASP A 179 -8.75 -2.36 -4.22
C ASP A 179 -9.87 -3.23 -3.63
N ALA A 180 -10.06 -3.23 -2.30
CA ALA A 180 -11.13 -3.97 -1.61
C ALA A 180 -12.52 -3.33 -1.81
N VAL A 181 -12.83 -2.94 -3.04
CA VAL A 181 -14.06 -2.24 -3.43
C VAL A 181 -14.55 -2.72 -4.80
N PRO A 182 -15.85 -2.63 -5.10
CA PRO A 182 -16.33 -2.72 -6.47
C PRO A 182 -15.82 -1.51 -7.28
N PHE A 183 -15.70 -1.66 -8.59
CA PHE A 183 -15.30 -0.56 -9.46
C PHE A 183 -15.96 -0.67 -10.84
N TYR A 184 -16.02 0.46 -11.55
CA TYR A 184 -16.61 0.52 -12.89
C TYR A 184 -15.55 0.24 -13.96
N ALA A 185 -15.80 -0.77 -14.79
CA ALA A 185 -14.97 -1.11 -15.94
C ALA A 185 -15.81 -1.77 -17.02
N GLU A 186 -15.44 -1.61 -18.29
CA GLU A 186 -16.08 -2.25 -19.43
C GLU A 186 -17.60 -1.99 -19.53
N GLY A 187 -18.02 -0.78 -19.13
CA GLY A 187 -19.41 -0.35 -19.25
C GLY A 187 -20.33 -0.80 -18.10
N HIS A 188 -19.83 -1.49 -17.07
CA HIS A 188 -20.63 -1.91 -15.90
C HIS A 188 -19.80 -1.97 -14.61
N GLU A 189 -20.50 -2.10 -13.49
CA GLU A 189 -19.88 -2.30 -12.19
C GLU A 189 -19.35 -3.72 -12.05
N GLN A 190 -18.11 -3.84 -11.63
CA GLN A 190 -17.45 -5.10 -11.27
C GLN A 190 -17.50 -5.24 -9.75
N ALA A 191 -18.34 -6.13 -9.25
CA ALA A 191 -18.40 -6.41 -7.82
C ALA A 191 -17.08 -7.01 -7.32
N LEU A 192 -16.67 -6.68 -6.10
CA LEU A 192 -15.43 -7.17 -5.51
C LEU A 192 -15.29 -8.68 -5.65
N LEU A 193 -14.16 -9.12 -6.19
CA LEU A 193 -13.80 -10.53 -6.42
C LEU A 193 -14.75 -11.32 -7.34
N SER A 194 -15.68 -10.65 -8.05
CA SER A 194 -16.40 -11.29 -9.16
C SER A 194 -15.44 -11.73 -10.27
N ASP A 195 -15.88 -12.59 -11.16
CA ASP A 195 -15.05 -13.03 -12.29
C ASP A 195 -14.59 -11.85 -13.16
N GLY A 196 -15.45 -10.85 -13.36
CA GLY A 196 -15.10 -9.62 -14.07
C GLY A 196 -14.05 -8.80 -13.32
N TRP A 197 -14.21 -8.64 -11.99
CA TRP A 197 -13.23 -7.95 -11.15
C TRP A 197 -11.85 -8.65 -11.24
N LYS A 198 -11.84 -9.97 -11.03
CA LYS A 198 -10.61 -10.78 -11.07
C LYS A 198 -9.93 -10.72 -12.43
N ARG A 199 -10.71 -10.77 -13.52
CA ARG A 199 -10.17 -10.68 -14.86
C ARG A 199 -9.53 -9.32 -15.11
N VAL A 200 -10.25 -8.22 -14.88
CA VAL A 200 -9.72 -6.87 -15.16
C VAL A 200 -8.53 -6.52 -14.27
N VAL A 201 -8.63 -6.83 -12.98
CA VAL A 201 -7.51 -6.59 -12.03
C VAL A 201 -6.33 -7.51 -12.36
N GLY A 202 -6.59 -8.78 -12.68
CA GLY A 202 -5.54 -9.73 -13.08
C GLY A 202 -4.77 -9.26 -14.31
N GLU A 203 -5.45 -8.84 -15.38
CA GLU A 203 -4.82 -8.30 -16.59
C GLU A 203 -3.95 -7.05 -16.30
N ARG A 204 -4.40 -6.17 -15.38
CA ARG A 204 -3.62 -5.00 -14.94
C ARG A 204 -2.38 -5.42 -14.16
N ILE A 205 -2.51 -6.43 -13.30
CA ILE A 205 -1.39 -7.01 -12.56
C ILE A 205 -0.37 -7.65 -13.52
N ASP A 206 -0.83 -8.40 -14.52
CA ASP A 206 0.06 -9.02 -15.52
C ASP A 206 0.95 -8.00 -16.21
N ARG A 207 0.34 -6.92 -16.71
CA ARG A 207 1.06 -5.84 -17.36
C ARG A 207 1.99 -5.11 -16.40
N PHE A 208 1.54 -4.86 -15.16
CA PHE A 208 2.37 -4.22 -14.14
C PHE A 208 3.59 -5.07 -13.77
N VAL A 209 3.43 -6.37 -13.57
CA VAL A 209 4.53 -7.31 -13.30
C VAL A 209 5.50 -7.37 -14.47
N ALA A 210 4.99 -7.36 -15.73
CA ALA A 210 5.84 -7.30 -16.90
C ALA A 210 6.71 -6.03 -16.93
N VAL A 211 6.12 -4.87 -16.59
CA VAL A 211 6.86 -3.61 -16.44
C VAL A 211 7.88 -3.70 -15.30
N ALA A 212 7.51 -4.24 -14.14
CA ALA A 212 8.43 -4.40 -13.02
C ALA A 212 9.64 -5.28 -13.36
N ARG A 213 9.46 -6.26 -14.26
CA ARG A 213 10.53 -7.14 -14.78
C ARG A 213 11.36 -6.52 -15.91
N SER A 214 10.94 -5.43 -16.51
CA SER A 214 11.56 -4.88 -17.73
C SER A 214 13.02 -4.51 -17.57
N THR A 215 13.47 -4.19 -16.35
CA THR A 215 14.87 -3.92 -16.02
C THR A 215 15.69 -5.19 -15.70
N GLY A 216 15.06 -6.36 -15.76
CA GLY A 216 15.63 -7.61 -15.28
C GLY A 216 15.57 -7.79 -13.77
N ALA A 217 14.71 -7.03 -13.08
CA ALA A 217 14.55 -7.12 -11.64
C ALA A 217 13.90 -8.45 -11.22
N SER A 218 14.34 -8.97 -10.07
CA SER A 218 13.63 -10.01 -9.35
C SER A 218 12.40 -9.40 -8.68
N VAL A 219 11.21 -9.96 -8.89
CA VAL A 219 9.92 -9.39 -8.40
C VAL A 219 9.40 -10.20 -7.24
N TYR A 220 8.95 -9.50 -6.18
CA TYR A 220 8.27 -10.07 -5.02
C TYR A 220 6.93 -9.37 -4.80
N TRP A 221 5.90 -10.14 -4.45
CA TRP A 221 4.61 -9.60 -4.04
C TRP A 221 4.41 -9.82 -2.54
N LEU A 222 4.13 -8.75 -1.81
CA LEU A 222 3.85 -8.81 -0.38
C LEU A 222 2.34 -8.72 -0.16
N GLY A 223 1.76 -9.72 0.50
CA GLY A 223 0.34 -9.74 0.88
C GLY A 223 0.03 -8.72 1.97
N LEU A 224 -1.25 -8.40 2.12
CA LEU A 224 -1.72 -7.47 3.15
C LEU A 224 -1.90 -8.18 4.51
N PRO A 225 -1.62 -7.49 5.63
CA PRO A 225 -1.79 -8.01 6.98
C PRO A 225 -3.29 -8.10 7.38
N ALA A 226 -3.56 -8.65 8.56
CA ALA A 226 -4.91 -8.68 9.13
C ALA A 226 -5.45 -7.26 9.40
N MET A 227 -6.76 -7.05 9.24
CA MET A 227 -7.45 -5.79 9.48
C MET A 227 -8.32 -5.87 10.73
N ARG A 228 -8.59 -4.71 11.39
CA ARG A 228 -9.43 -4.67 12.59
C ARG A 228 -10.91 -4.88 12.27
N ASP A 229 -11.40 -4.31 11.19
CA ASP A 229 -12.77 -4.50 10.73
C ASP A 229 -12.92 -5.90 10.16
N PRO A 230 -13.85 -6.74 10.67
CA PRO A 230 -13.98 -8.12 10.24
C PRO A 230 -14.42 -8.27 8.77
N GLY A 231 -15.24 -7.35 8.26
CA GLY A 231 -15.72 -7.39 6.89
C GLY A 231 -14.59 -7.07 5.89
N LEU A 232 -13.81 -6.02 6.20
CA LEU A 232 -12.63 -5.69 5.43
C LEU A 232 -11.58 -6.80 5.54
N ASP A 233 -11.37 -7.38 6.73
CA ASP A 233 -10.41 -8.46 6.93
C ASP A 233 -10.75 -9.70 6.08
N ALA A 234 -12.03 -10.08 6.02
CA ALA A 234 -12.49 -11.17 5.17
C ALA A 234 -12.24 -10.87 3.67
N SER A 235 -12.50 -9.64 3.23
CA SER A 235 -12.21 -9.19 1.86
C SER A 235 -10.72 -9.25 1.55
N ILE A 236 -9.87 -8.76 2.46
CA ILE A 236 -8.41 -8.79 2.32
C ILE A 236 -7.87 -10.22 2.28
N GLN A 237 -8.40 -11.13 3.10
CA GLN A 237 -8.01 -12.55 3.04
C GLN A 237 -8.33 -13.16 1.69
N ALA A 238 -9.54 -12.93 1.15
CA ALA A 238 -9.93 -13.43 -0.15
C ALA A 238 -9.10 -12.81 -1.30
N MET A 239 -8.76 -11.52 -1.20
CA MET A 239 -7.86 -10.85 -2.15
C MET A 239 -6.44 -11.39 -2.07
N ASN A 240 -5.89 -11.63 -0.87
CA ASN A 240 -4.58 -12.26 -0.71
C ASN A 240 -4.54 -13.66 -1.33
N ALA A 241 -5.62 -14.45 -1.21
CA ALA A 241 -5.74 -15.75 -1.86
C ALA A 241 -5.72 -15.62 -3.39
N PHE A 242 -6.46 -14.66 -3.95
CA PHE A 242 -6.44 -14.34 -5.39
C PHE A 242 -5.05 -13.92 -5.85
N TYR A 243 -4.39 -13.00 -5.14
CA TYR A 243 -3.03 -12.55 -5.47
C TYR A 243 -2.01 -13.69 -5.38
N ALA A 244 -2.09 -14.52 -4.35
CA ALA A 244 -1.17 -15.65 -4.19
C ALA A 244 -1.27 -16.64 -5.35
N GLU A 245 -2.50 -16.97 -5.78
CA GLU A 245 -2.75 -17.84 -6.93
C GLU A 245 -2.24 -17.20 -8.23
N HIS A 246 -2.55 -15.92 -8.44
CA HIS A 246 -2.15 -15.16 -9.62
C HIS A 246 -0.63 -15.04 -9.71
N MET A 247 0.05 -14.71 -8.60
CA MET A 247 1.50 -14.63 -8.53
C MET A 247 2.18 -15.99 -8.77
N ARG A 248 1.58 -17.08 -8.28
CA ARG A 248 2.05 -18.43 -8.58
C ARG A 248 1.99 -18.74 -10.08
N ALA A 249 0.93 -18.33 -10.78
CA ALA A 249 0.84 -18.48 -12.23
C ALA A 249 1.91 -17.67 -12.98
N LEU A 250 2.26 -16.48 -12.48
CA LEU A 250 3.30 -15.61 -13.04
C LEU A 250 4.73 -16.01 -12.63
N GLY A 251 4.91 -17.02 -11.76
CA GLY A 251 6.22 -17.36 -11.19
C GLY A 251 6.83 -16.24 -10.35
N VAL A 252 5.97 -15.46 -9.64
CA VAL A 252 6.37 -14.42 -8.69
C VAL A 252 6.19 -14.94 -7.27
N PRO A 253 7.22 -14.86 -6.41
CA PRO A 253 7.07 -15.18 -5.00
C PRO A 253 6.04 -14.28 -4.32
N PHE A 254 5.01 -14.88 -3.72
CA PHE A 254 4.04 -14.23 -2.85
C PHE A 254 4.45 -14.44 -1.39
N LEU A 255 4.67 -13.35 -0.66
CA LEU A 255 5.01 -13.40 0.76
C LEU A 255 3.77 -13.11 1.60
N GLU A 256 3.36 -14.10 2.36
CA GLU A 256 2.25 -13.99 3.31
C GLU A 256 2.70 -13.17 4.53
N THR A 257 1.87 -12.23 4.97
CA THR A 257 2.17 -11.31 6.08
C THR A 257 1.21 -11.44 7.26
N ARG A 258 0.07 -12.11 7.04
CA ARG A 258 -1.00 -12.20 8.03
C ARG A 258 -0.54 -12.90 9.30
N SER A 259 0.17 -14.02 9.18
CA SER A 259 0.68 -14.80 10.32
C SER A 259 1.57 -13.98 11.26
N ARG A 260 2.27 -12.98 10.72
CA ARG A 260 3.13 -12.07 11.49
C ARG A 260 2.41 -10.82 12.01
N SER A 261 1.13 -10.67 11.71
CA SER A 261 0.32 -9.48 12.01
C SER A 261 -0.85 -9.73 12.96
N VAL A 262 -0.97 -10.95 13.48
CA VAL A 262 -2.04 -11.42 14.36
C VAL A 262 -1.49 -11.91 15.71
N ASP A 263 -2.38 -12.09 16.71
CA ASP A 263 -2.05 -12.72 17.97
C ASP A 263 -1.92 -14.26 17.84
N GLU A 264 -1.59 -14.93 18.92
CA GLU A 264 -1.44 -16.40 18.97
C GLU A 264 -2.74 -17.15 18.63
N GLN A 265 -3.90 -16.48 18.72
CA GLN A 265 -5.19 -17.01 18.34
C GLN A 265 -5.57 -16.67 16.88
N GLY A 266 -4.66 -16.08 16.10
CA GLY A 266 -4.89 -15.70 14.71
C GLY A 266 -5.79 -14.48 14.51
N ARG A 267 -6.01 -13.65 15.55
CA ARG A 267 -6.87 -12.47 15.52
C ARG A 267 -6.06 -11.19 15.35
N TYR A 268 -6.69 -10.16 14.78
CA TYR A 268 -6.11 -8.82 14.78
C TYR A 268 -5.70 -8.39 16.20
N ALA A 269 -4.48 -7.88 16.32
CA ALA A 269 -3.96 -7.33 17.56
C ALA A 269 -3.22 -6.02 17.30
N ALA A 270 -3.53 -5.00 18.11
CA ALA A 270 -2.82 -3.72 18.04
C ALA A 270 -1.42 -3.82 18.68
N TYR A 271 -1.25 -4.73 19.63
CA TYR A 271 0.02 -4.98 20.32
C TYR A 271 0.46 -6.42 20.09
N LEU A 272 1.69 -6.60 19.64
CA LEU A 272 2.31 -7.91 19.42
C LEU A 272 3.63 -8.00 20.20
N PRO A 273 4.07 -9.22 20.58
CA PRO A 273 5.38 -9.40 21.19
C PRO A 273 6.48 -9.05 20.19
N ASP A 274 7.50 -8.34 20.63
CA ASP A 274 8.71 -8.10 19.85
C ASP A 274 9.49 -9.42 19.68
N ASP A 275 9.91 -9.73 18.45
CA ASP A 275 10.55 -11.01 18.13
C ASP A 275 11.90 -11.22 18.86
N LYS A 276 12.56 -10.15 19.31
CA LYS A 276 13.87 -10.21 19.98
C LYS A 276 13.75 -10.21 21.50
N THR A 277 12.82 -9.42 22.05
CA THR A 277 12.75 -9.15 23.49
C THR A 277 11.52 -9.77 24.17
N GLY A 278 10.52 -10.21 23.40
CA GLY A 278 9.21 -10.64 23.89
C GLY A 278 8.33 -9.51 24.45
N ALA A 279 8.84 -8.29 24.55
CA ALA A 279 8.08 -7.14 25.06
C ALA A 279 6.93 -6.80 24.12
N ARG A 280 5.75 -6.51 24.66
CA ARG A 280 4.59 -6.08 23.85
C ARG A 280 4.82 -4.69 23.28
N LYS A 281 4.78 -4.57 21.97
CA LYS A 281 4.90 -3.32 21.23
C LYS A 281 3.61 -3.00 20.47
N LEU A 282 3.24 -1.72 20.44
CA LEU A 282 2.17 -1.21 19.58
C LEU A 282 2.65 -1.30 18.13
N VAL A 283 1.98 -2.10 17.32
CA VAL A 283 2.35 -2.36 15.91
C VAL A 283 1.36 -1.79 14.90
N ARG A 284 0.21 -1.26 15.37
CA ARG A 284 -0.88 -0.75 14.54
C ARG A 284 -1.17 0.71 14.81
N THR A 285 -1.63 1.41 13.79
CA THR A 285 -2.23 2.75 13.91
C THR A 285 -3.66 2.63 14.47
N ASN A 286 -4.22 3.77 14.92
CA ASN A 286 -5.57 3.81 15.49
C ASN A 286 -6.69 3.55 14.47
N ASP A 287 -6.42 3.63 13.17
CA ASP A 287 -7.40 3.33 12.12
C ASP A 287 -7.76 1.84 12.04
N GLY A 288 -6.90 0.95 12.58
CA GLY A 288 -7.08 -0.50 12.51
C GLY A 288 -6.77 -1.09 11.13
N LEU A 289 -6.21 -0.30 10.24
CA LEU A 289 -5.82 -0.64 8.88
C LEU A 289 -4.29 -0.67 8.75
N HIS A 290 -3.63 0.47 8.92
CA HIS A 290 -2.19 0.61 8.76
C HIS A 290 -1.40 0.07 9.95
N MET A 291 -0.11 -0.08 9.74
CA MET A 291 0.84 -0.47 10.78
C MET A 291 1.74 0.71 11.15
N LEU A 292 2.30 0.68 12.33
CA LEU A 292 3.44 1.52 12.70
C LEU A 292 4.73 0.92 12.14
N GLY A 293 5.82 1.68 12.11
CA GLY A 293 7.11 1.25 11.58
C GLY A 293 7.58 -0.10 12.11
N VAL A 294 7.45 -0.36 13.41
CA VAL A 294 7.78 -1.66 14.03
C VAL A 294 6.90 -2.80 13.51
N GLY A 295 5.64 -2.52 13.18
CA GLY A 295 4.73 -3.48 12.59
C GLY A 295 5.11 -3.81 11.15
N TYR A 296 5.42 -2.79 10.35
CA TYR A 296 5.93 -2.99 8.99
C TYR A 296 7.26 -3.76 8.99
N GLN A 297 8.21 -3.40 9.86
CA GLN A 297 9.48 -4.15 10.00
C GLN A 297 9.24 -5.63 10.32
N ARG A 298 8.25 -5.93 11.18
CA ARG A 298 7.92 -7.30 11.52
C ARG A 298 7.42 -8.11 10.32
N ILE A 299 6.52 -7.56 9.50
CA ILE A 299 5.96 -8.27 8.35
C ILE A 299 6.94 -8.33 7.16
N THR A 300 7.88 -7.38 7.06
CA THR A 300 8.88 -7.34 5.97
C THR A 300 10.17 -8.09 6.29
N ALA A 301 10.43 -8.47 7.55
CA ALA A 301 11.67 -9.15 7.93
C ALA A 301 11.99 -10.42 7.10
N PRO A 302 11.02 -11.31 6.76
CA PRO A 302 11.30 -12.44 5.89
C PRO A 302 11.70 -12.03 4.47
N LEU A 303 11.12 -10.94 3.94
CA LEU A 303 11.47 -10.40 2.62
C LEU A 303 12.86 -9.78 2.64
N ALA A 304 13.20 -9.00 3.68
CA ALA A 304 14.53 -8.41 3.84
C ALA A 304 15.62 -9.50 3.80
N GLY A 305 15.43 -10.60 4.55
CA GLY A 305 16.37 -11.73 4.54
C GLY A 305 16.50 -12.41 3.16
N ARG A 306 15.39 -12.52 2.39
CA ARG A 306 15.46 -13.04 0.99
C ARG A 306 16.22 -12.09 0.07
N ILE A 307 15.99 -10.78 0.19
CA ILE A 307 16.70 -9.76 -0.59
C ILE A 307 18.20 -9.79 -0.24
N GLU A 308 18.57 -9.93 1.03
CA GLU A 308 19.97 -10.07 1.46
C GLU A 308 20.65 -11.31 0.84
N ALA A 309 19.98 -12.45 0.88
CA ALA A 309 20.48 -13.68 0.28
C ALA A 309 20.70 -13.54 -1.25
N LEU A 310 19.71 -12.93 -1.94
CA LEU A 310 19.79 -12.64 -3.38
C LEU A 310 20.93 -11.65 -3.69
N ALA A 311 21.06 -10.59 -2.90
CA ALA A 311 22.12 -9.59 -3.05
C ALA A 311 23.52 -10.21 -2.90
N GLN A 312 23.70 -11.08 -1.90
CA GLN A 312 24.97 -11.81 -1.72
C GLN A 312 25.29 -12.69 -2.92
N LYS A 313 24.28 -13.34 -3.51
CA LYS A 313 24.44 -14.13 -4.72
C LYS A 313 24.85 -13.25 -5.91
N MET A 314 24.14 -12.14 -6.17
CA MET A 314 24.47 -11.20 -7.25
C MET A 314 25.92 -10.70 -7.15
N ARG A 315 26.38 -10.37 -5.92
CA ARG A 315 27.77 -9.92 -5.68
C ARG A 315 28.79 -11.00 -5.97
N ARG A 316 28.53 -12.26 -5.57
CA ARG A 316 29.44 -13.41 -5.87
C ARG A 316 29.48 -13.72 -7.35
N ASP A 317 28.33 -13.82 -8.01
CA ASP A 317 28.25 -14.19 -9.43
C ASP A 317 28.91 -13.11 -10.30
N GLY A 318 28.75 -11.83 -9.99
CA GLY A 318 29.43 -10.73 -10.66
C GLY A 318 30.95 -10.75 -10.47
N ALA A 319 31.46 -11.12 -9.29
CA ALA A 319 32.89 -11.24 -9.04
C ALA A 319 33.51 -12.40 -9.84
N THR A 320 32.79 -13.52 -9.94
CA THR A 320 33.23 -14.70 -10.73
C THR A 320 33.30 -14.39 -12.22
N GLU A 321 32.28 -13.69 -12.76
CA GLU A 321 32.27 -13.30 -14.17
C GLU A 321 33.38 -12.29 -14.51
N ALA A 322 33.69 -11.37 -13.59
CA ALA A 322 34.79 -10.42 -13.77
C ALA A 322 36.16 -11.07 -13.74
N ALA A 323 36.35 -12.12 -12.93
CA ALA A 323 37.59 -12.85 -12.85
C ALA A 323 37.85 -13.80 -14.06
N ALA A 324 36.78 -14.09 -14.83
CA ALA A 324 36.85 -14.95 -16.02
C ALA A 324 37.15 -14.19 -17.33
N LYS A 325 37.12 -12.84 -17.29
CA LYS A 325 37.47 -11.94 -18.40
C LYS A 325 38.86 -11.39 -18.26
#